data_dce96c7c3aa496cd68384ca72e8de308
#
_entry.id   dce96c7c3aa496cd68384ca72e8de308
#
_cell.length_a   1.000
_cell.length_b   1.000
_cell.length_c   1.000
_cell.angle_alpha   90.00
_cell.angle_beta   90.00
_cell.angle_gamma   90.00
#
_symmetry.space_group_name_H-M   'P 1'
#
loop_
_entity.id
_entity.type
_entity.pdbx_description
1 polymer ?
#
loop_
_entity_poly.entity_id
_entity_poly.type
_entity_poly.pdbx_seq_one_letter_code
_entity_poly.pdbx_strand_id
1 'polypeptide(L)'
;MRVLVLLLCAVGARALAQQAQQPLASFTGTVRHINSTTLTLARQDQDDLDISCTHNTRYYSGTQKIKREKIKPGERVSVETKLDLYLKPEAVNVRLLPPES
;
A
#
# COMPACT_ATOMS: atom_id res chain seq x y z
N MET A 1 -29.97 30.37 16.11
CA MET A 1 -30.08 28.99 16.63
C MET A 1 -30.31 27.95 15.53
N ARG A 2 -31.22 28.19 14.60
CA ARG A 2 -31.47 27.22 13.53
C ARG A 2 -30.27 27.00 12.64
N VAL A 3 -29.54 28.06 12.36
CA VAL A 3 -28.34 27.99 11.52
C VAL A 3 -27.26 27.15 12.17
N LEU A 4 -27.15 27.25 13.50
CA LEU A 4 -26.16 26.47 14.26
C LEU A 4 -26.41 24.96 14.15
N VAL A 5 -27.67 24.55 14.20
CA VAL A 5 -28.06 23.14 14.07
C VAL A 5 -27.71 22.60 12.69
N LEU A 6 -27.94 23.40 11.64
CA LEU A 6 -27.59 23.01 10.29
C LEU A 6 -26.08 22.82 10.10
N LEU A 7 -25.28 23.68 10.73
CA LEU A 7 -23.82 23.56 10.67
C LEU A 7 -23.34 22.26 11.34
N LEU A 8 -23.94 21.89 12.45
CA LEU A 8 -23.59 20.65 13.13
C LEU A 8 -23.89 19.42 12.26
N CYS A 9 -25.02 19.42 11.56
CA CYS A 9 -25.35 18.31 10.65
C CYS A 9 -24.34 18.21 9.50
N ALA A 10 -23.89 19.32 8.95
CA ALA A 10 -22.90 19.31 7.87
C ALA A 10 -21.57 18.74 8.33
N VAL A 11 -21.13 19.10 9.53
CA VAL A 11 -19.88 18.57 10.10
C VAL A 11 -19.98 17.08 10.35
N GLY A 12 -21.11 16.60 10.84
CA GLY A 12 -21.34 15.17 11.03
C GLY A 12 -21.26 14.37 9.75
N ALA A 13 -21.83 14.89 8.66
CA ALA A 13 -21.78 14.23 7.38
C ALA A 13 -20.36 14.08 6.84
N ARG A 14 -19.55 15.12 7.00
CA ARG A 14 -18.14 15.07 6.58
C ARG A 14 -17.35 14.07 7.38
N ALA A 15 -17.56 13.99 8.68
CA ALA A 15 -16.87 13.03 9.54
C ALA A 15 -17.16 11.60 9.10
N LEU A 16 -18.41 11.30 8.77
CA LEU A 16 -18.78 9.97 8.30
C LEU A 16 -18.12 9.62 6.96
N ALA A 17 -18.03 10.57 6.04
CA ALA A 17 -17.36 10.34 4.76
C ALA A 17 -15.87 10.05 4.94
N GLN A 18 -15.20 10.74 5.86
CA GLN A 18 -13.79 10.50 6.14
C GLN A 18 -13.55 9.14 6.78
N GLN A 19 -14.47 8.68 7.62
CA GLN A 19 -14.35 7.37 8.26
C GLN A 19 -14.54 6.21 7.29
N ALA A 20 -15.15 6.44 6.14
CA ALA A 20 -15.36 5.41 5.14
C ALA A 20 -14.07 5.06 4.39
N GLN A 21 -13.04 5.89 4.45
CA GLN A 21 -11.77 5.63 3.78
C GLN A 21 -10.86 4.79 4.67
N GLN A 22 -10.37 3.69 4.12
CA GLN A 22 -9.46 2.80 4.82
C GLN A 22 -8.02 3.25 4.58
N PRO A 23 -7.25 3.53 5.64
CA PRO A 23 -5.85 3.92 5.46
C PRO A 23 -5.03 2.75 4.95
N LEU A 24 -4.02 3.06 4.12
CA LEU A 24 -3.08 2.07 3.63
C LEU A 24 -1.90 1.97 4.58
N ALA A 25 -1.45 0.74 4.84
CA ALA A 25 -0.23 0.50 5.57
C ALA A 25 0.94 0.47 4.59
N SER A 26 2.10 0.98 5.01
CA SER A 26 3.29 1.01 4.17
C SER A 26 4.38 0.13 4.78
N PHE A 27 5.03 -0.65 3.92
CA PHE A 27 6.16 -1.49 4.29
C PHE A 27 7.32 -1.20 3.34
N THR A 28 8.53 -1.12 3.87
CA THR A 28 9.74 -0.94 3.08
C THR A 28 10.65 -2.13 3.31
N GLY A 29 11.22 -2.67 2.25
CA GLY A 29 12.14 -3.79 2.36
C GLY A 29 12.81 -4.10 1.05
N THR A 30 13.57 -5.18 1.05
CA THR A 30 14.25 -5.69 -0.14
C THR A 30 13.46 -6.85 -0.71
N VAL A 31 13.26 -6.85 -2.02
CA VAL A 31 12.55 -7.93 -2.69
C VAL A 31 13.38 -9.20 -2.59
N ARG A 32 12.83 -10.22 -1.93
CA ARG A 32 13.44 -11.53 -1.89
C ARG A 32 12.88 -12.43 -2.99
N HIS A 33 11.59 -12.29 -3.25
CA HIS A 33 10.89 -13.06 -4.25
C HIS A 33 9.70 -12.24 -4.77
N ILE A 34 9.45 -12.31 -6.06
CA ILE A 34 8.30 -11.64 -6.68
C ILE A 34 7.77 -12.47 -7.84
N ASN A 35 6.45 -12.64 -7.88
CA ASN A 35 5.76 -13.26 -8.99
C ASN A 35 4.39 -12.61 -9.17
N SER A 36 3.52 -13.18 -9.99
CA SER A 36 2.23 -12.56 -10.31
C SER A 36 1.25 -12.54 -9.12
N THR A 37 1.48 -13.35 -8.09
CA THR A 37 0.55 -13.49 -6.97
C THR A 37 1.13 -13.13 -5.62
N THR A 38 2.46 -13.10 -5.49
CA THR A 38 3.10 -12.89 -4.18
C THR A 38 4.36 -12.05 -4.33
N LEU A 39 4.55 -11.17 -3.36
CA LEU A 39 5.77 -10.39 -3.18
C LEU A 39 6.30 -10.67 -1.78
N THR A 40 7.51 -11.21 -1.68
CA THR A 40 8.15 -11.47 -0.39
C THR A 40 9.20 -10.42 -0.13
N LEU A 41 9.04 -9.67 0.97
CA LEU A 41 9.98 -8.63 1.39
C LEU A 41 10.85 -9.12 2.54
N ALA A 42 12.18 -8.95 2.39
CA ALA A 42 13.11 -9.11 3.49
C ALA A 42 13.14 -7.79 4.26
N ARG A 43 12.86 -7.85 5.55
CA ARG A 43 12.84 -6.66 6.42
C ARG A 43 13.96 -6.76 7.42
N GLN A 44 14.50 -5.59 7.77
CA GLN A 44 15.58 -5.52 8.75
C GLN A 44 15.05 -5.87 10.14
N ASP A 45 15.71 -6.81 10.81
CA ASP A 45 15.40 -7.23 12.19
C ASP A 45 13.99 -7.81 12.37
N GLN A 46 13.36 -8.26 11.29
CA GLN A 46 12.04 -8.89 11.33
C GLN A 46 11.98 -10.04 10.33
N ASP A 47 11.00 -10.91 10.52
CA ASP A 47 10.75 -11.99 9.58
C ASP A 47 10.35 -11.46 8.21
N ASP A 48 10.57 -12.25 7.17
CA ASP A 48 10.12 -11.92 5.82
C ASP A 48 8.61 -11.73 5.83
N LEU A 49 8.14 -10.80 5.01
CA LEU A 49 6.73 -10.49 4.89
C LEU A 49 6.24 -10.89 3.51
N ASP A 50 5.24 -11.78 3.47
CA ASP A 50 4.58 -12.15 2.23
C ASP A 50 3.37 -11.25 2.01
N ILE A 51 3.32 -10.60 0.84
CA ILE A 51 2.25 -9.69 0.46
C ILE A 51 1.60 -10.24 -0.79
N SER A 52 0.28 -10.36 -0.79
CA SER A 52 -0.46 -10.80 -1.97
C SER A 52 -0.46 -9.73 -3.05
N CYS A 53 -0.24 -10.14 -4.28
CA CYS A 53 -0.35 -9.27 -5.44
C CYS A 53 -1.52 -9.73 -6.29
N THR A 54 -2.26 -8.76 -6.85
CA THR A 54 -3.40 -9.02 -7.73
C THR A 54 -3.19 -8.29 -9.05
N HIS A 55 -4.10 -8.50 -9.99
CA HIS A 55 -4.06 -7.75 -11.26
C HIS A 55 -4.30 -6.25 -11.06
N ASN A 56 -4.80 -5.85 -9.88
CA ASN A 56 -5.02 -4.45 -9.54
C ASN A 56 -3.80 -3.80 -8.86
N THR A 57 -2.77 -4.59 -8.52
CA THR A 57 -1.55 -4.06 -7.94
C THR A 57 -0.80 -3.23 -8.98
N ARG A 58 -0.37 -2.03 -8.58
CA ARG A 58 0.33 -1.10 -9.46
C ARG A 58 1.79 -1.00 -9.06
N TYR A 59 2.65 -0.87 -10.07
CA TYR A 59 4.11 -0.83 -9.87
C TYR A 59 4.65 0.47 -10.43
N TYR A 60 5.56 1.11 -9.67
CA TYR A 60 6.10 2.42 -10.03
C TYR A 60 7.61 2.47 -9.82
N SER A 61 8.28 3.29 -10.63
CA SER A 61 9.64 3.75 -10.40
C SER A 61 9.58 5.28 -10.35
N GLY A 62 9.76 5.84 -9.14
CA GLY A 62 9.49 7.25 -8.92
C GLY A 62 8.01 7.55 -9.15
N THR A 63 7.71 8.42 -10.11
CA THR A 63 6.34 8.75 -10.50
C THR A 63 5.88 8.01 -11.74
N GLN A 64 6.75 7.21 -12.36
CA GLN A 64 6.48 6.53 -13.61
C GLN A 64 5.96 5.13 -13.35
N LYS A 65 4.86 4.76 -14.02
CA LYS A 65 4.31 3.42 -13.94
C LYS A 65 5.20 2.45 -14.70
N ILE A 66 5.51 1.31 -14.09
CA ILE A 66 6.35 0.28 -14.71
C ILE A 66 5.65 -1.06 -14.64
N LYS A 67 6.21 -2.05 -15.34
CA LYS A 67 5.73 -3.43 -15.28
C LYS A 67 6.35 -4.17 -14.11
N ARG A 68 5.64 -5.16 -13.57
CA ARG A 68 6.15 -5.97 -12.46
C ARG A 68 7.53 -6.56 -12.77
N GLU A 69 7.77 -6.96 -14.02
CA GLU A 69 9.01 -7.59 -14.45
C GLU A 69 10.23 -6.69 -14.29
N LYS A 70 10.00 -5.38 -14.15
CA LYS A 70 11.08 -4.42 -13.90
C LYS A 70 11.58 -4.45 -12.46
N ILE A 71 10.82 -5.04 -11.56
CA ILE A 71 11.21 -5.17 -10.16
C ILE A 71 11.81 -6.55 -9.96
N LYS A 72 13.05 -6.61 -9.53
CA LYS A 72 13.81 -7.85 -9.42
C LYS A 72 14.23 -8.12 -7.99
N PRO A 73 14.47 -9.40 -7.63
CA PRO A 73 15.03 -9.70 -6.30
C PRO A 73 16.30 -8.92 -6.04
N GLY A 74 16.46 -8.47 -4.81
CA GLY A 74 17.59 -7.65 -4.39
C GLY A 74 17.34 -6.15 -4.44
N GLU A 75 16.28 -5.72 -5.10
CA GLU A 75 15.93 -4.31 -5.17
C GLU A 75 15.09 -3.89 -3.97
N ARG A 76 15.22 -2.62 -3.57
CA ARG A 76 14.42 -2.07 -2.46
C ARG A 76 13.14 -1.47 -2.98
N VAL A 77 12.06 -1.74 -2.27
CA VAL A 77 10.73 -1.23 -2.63
C VAL A 77 10.00 -0.72 -1.39
N SER A 78 9.08 0.19 -1.61
CA SER A 78 8.07 0.59 -0.64
C SER A 78 6.72 0.10 -1.15
N VAL A 79 5.98 -0.61 -0.29
CA VAL A 79 4.70 -1.22 -0.67
C VAL A 79 3.59 -0.66 0.19
N GLU A 80 2.59 -0.10 -0.45
CA GLU A 80 1.36 0.30 0.22
C GLU A 80 0.37 -0.85 0.12
N THR A 81 -0.19 -1.25 1.27
CA THR A 81 -1.05 -2.43 1.36
C THR A 81 -2.38 -2.09 1.99
N LYS A 82 -3.37 -2.90 1.67
CA LYS A 82 -4.65 -2.96 2.37
C LYS A 82 -4.84 -4.39 2.86
N LEU A 83 -5.77 -4.58 3.79
CA LEU A 83 -6.11 -5.92 4.24
C LEU A 83 -7.16 -6.51 3.32
N ASP A 84 -6.97 -7.78 2.96
CA ASP A 84 -7.96 -8.51 2.18
C ASP A 84 -9.05 -9.08 3.11
N LEU A 85 -9.95 -9.89 2.56
CA LEU A 85 -11.05 -10.47 3.33
C LEU A 85 -10.57 -11.40 4.45
N TYR A 86 -9.34 -11.89 4.36
CA TYR A 86 -8.74 -12.78 5.36
C TYR A 86 -7.78 -12.04 6.27
N LEU A 87 -7.80 -10.72 6.26
CA LEU A 87 -6.94 -9.84 7.07
C LEU A 87 -5.45 -10.01 6.74
N LYS A 88 -5.15 -10.40 5.51
CA LYS A 88 -3.78 -10.51 5.01
C LYS A 88 -3.43 -9.29 4.17
N PRO A 89 -2.15 -8.85 4.16
CA PRO A 89 -1.78 -7.68 3.37
C PRO A 89 -1.84 -7.98 1.87
N GLU A 90 -2.48 -7.07 1.13
CA GLU A 90 -2.58 -7.11 -0.32
C GLU A 90 -1.95 -5.85 -0.87
N ALA A 91 -1.03 -6.00 -1.83
CA ALA A 91 -0.32 -4.85 -2.40
C ALA A 91 -1.25 -4.02 -3.26
N VAL A 92 -1.30 -2.73 -2.96
CA VAL A 92 -2.02 -1.73 -3.77
C VAL A 92 -1.04 -1.04 -4.70
N ASN A 93 0.05 -0.50 -4.15
CA ASN A 93 1.10 0.16 -4.90
C ASN A 93 2.45 -0.38 -4.46
N VAL A 94 3.30 -0.72 -5.43
CA VAL A 94 4.69 -1.12 -5.18
C VAL A 94 5.58 -0.10 -5.87
N ARG A 95 6.42 0.57 -5.09
CA ARG A 95 7.30 1.63 -5.61
C ARG A 95 8.75 1.21 -5.46
N LEU A 96 9.45 1.19 -6.59
CA LEU A 96 10.89 0.91 -6.62
C LEU A 96 11.63 2.09 -6.01
N LEU A 97 12.50 1.81 -5.04
CA LEU A 97 13.31 2.82 -4.39
C LEU A 97 14.70 2.85 -4.99
N PRO A 98 15.37 4.01 -4.96
CA PRO A 98 16.75 4.07 -5.41
C PRO A 98 17.63 3.20 -4.50
N PRO A 99 18.73 2.64 -5.04
CA PRO A 99 19.63 1.84 -4.21
C PRO A 99 20.28 2.69 -3.11
N GLU A 100 20.55 2.06 -1.98
CA GLU A 100 21.28 2.72 -0.90
C GLU A 100 22.71 2.96 -1.33
N SER A 101 23.15 4.18 -1.14
CA SER A 101 24.54 4.54 -1.43
C SER A 101 25.40 4.49 -0.18
#